data_517d3ada5c1804024cad371d0d054ed6
#
_entry.id   517d3ada5c1804024cad371d0d054ed6
#
_cell.length_a   1.000
_cell.length_b   1.000
_cell.length_c   1.000
_cell.angle_alpha   90.00
_cell.angle_beta   90.00
_cell.angle_gamma   90.00
#
_symmetry.space_group_name_H-M   'P 1'
#
loop_
_entity.id
_entity.type
_entity.pdbx_description
1 polymer ?
#
loop_
_entity_poly.entity_id
_entity_poly.type
_entity_poly.pdbx_seq_one_letter_code
_entity_poly.pdbx_strand_id
1 'polypeptide(L)'
;MGLLKEAIARRGDVKIDVAAILNDTTGCLMSCAWKNPKCRIGMIIGTGTNACYLEDIEAVGTWDGDYNEPKHVIINTEWGAFGNQGELDFILTKWDREVDRESINPGKQLFEKMISGMYMGEVVRQVLVDLIEEGLIFTNDKIDNLLEKGSFLTKYVSEIESDPVGVFVRCRQVLSELGIENPDEEDCSALRWMSVVE
;
A
#
# COMPACT_ATOMS: atom_id res chain seq x y z
N MET A 1 18.15 3.69 -19.30
CA MET A 1 19.42 2.91 -19.33
C MET A 1 20.65 3.79 -19.66
N GLY A 2 20.59 4.69 -20.67
CA GLY A 2 21.71 5.57 -21.06
C GLY A 2 22.31 6.36 -19.89
N LEU A 3 21.46 7.15 -19.20
CA LEU A 3 21.90 7.99 -18.07
C LEU A 3 22.63 7.20 -16.94
N LEU A 4 22.18 5.98 -16.65
CA LEU A 4 22.83 5.14 -15.65
C LEU A 4 24.22 4.68 -16.13
N LYS A 5 24.35 4.25 -17.39
CA LYS A 5 25.64 3.87 -17.98
C LYS A 5 26.63 5.05 -18.00
N GLU A 6 26.14 6.25 -18.35
CA GLU A 6 26.94 7.47 -18.29
C GLU A 6 27.38 7.83 -16.87
N ALA A 7 26.49 7.68 -15.89
CA ALA A 7 26.82 7.92 -14.48
C ALA A 7 27.90 6.94 -13.96
N ILE A 8 27.81 5.65 -14.33
CA ILE A 8 28.81 4.64 -14.01
C ILE A 8 30.16 5.01 -14.64
N ALA A 9 30.15 5.41 -15.93
CA ALA A 9 31.36 5.81 -16.62
C ALA A 9 32.03 7.07 -15.99
N ARG A 10 31.22 8.08 -15.60
CA ARG A 10 31.74 9.28 -14.91
C ARG A 10 32.34 8.95 -13.55
N ARG A 11 31.76 8.02 -12.84
CA ARG A 11 32.23 7.63 -11.51
C ARG A 11 33.62 6.96 -11.59
N GLY A 12 33.84 6.04 -12.52
CA GLY A 12 35.13 5.46 -12.88
C GLY A 12 35.74 4.48 -11.87
N ASP A 13 35.23 4.41 -10.64
CA ASP A 13 35.73 3.56 -9.54
C ASP A 13 34.96 2.22 -9.43
N VAL A 14 33.92 2.04 -10.20
CA VAL A 14 33.11 0.81 -10.24
C VAL A 14 33.01 0.29 -11.68
N LYS A 15 33.11 -1.02 -11.83
CA LYS A 15 32.88 -1.71 -13.11
C LYS A 15 31.58 -2.50 -13.03
N ILE A 16 30.52 -1.92 -13.57
CA ILE A 16 29.16 -2.51 -13.58
C ILE A 16 28.68 -2.56 -15.03
N ASP A 17 28.22 -3.73 -15.45
CA ASP A 17 27.48 -3.89 -16.70
C ASP A 17 25.97 -3.94 -16.41
N VAL A 18 25.23 -2.98 -17.00
CA VAL A 18 23.78 -2.88 -16.81
C VAL A 18 23.11 -3.71 -17.87
N ALA A 19 22.66 -4.91 -17.51
CA ALA A 19 21.99 -5.85 -18.42
C ALA A 19 20.53 -5.41 -18.72
N ALA A 20 19.77 -5.04 -17.70
CA ALA A 20 18.37 -4.63 -17.86
C ALA A 20 17.93 -3.66 -16.75
N ILE A 21 16.86 -2.93 -17.01
CA ILE A 21 16.05 -2.20 -16.03
C ILE A 21 14.62 -2.71 -16.20
N LEU A 22 14.00 -3.12 -15.11
CA LEU A 22 12.65 -3.68 -15.12
C LEU A 22 11.85 -3.14 -13.92
N ASN A 23 10.53 -3.32 -14.00
CA ASN A 23 9.64 -3.01 -12.89
C ASN A 23 9.97 -3.91 -11.68
N ASP A 24 9.84 -3.38 -10.47
CA ASP A 24 10.16 -4.08 -9.22
C ASP A 24 9.30 -5.32 -9.01
N THR A 25 8.02 -5.30 -9.40
CA THR A 25 7.11 -6.45 -9.33
C THR A 25 7.58 -7.57 -10.27
N THR A 26 8.04 -7.22 -11.48
CA THR A 26 8.66 -8.16 -12.41
C THR A 26 9.94 -8.75 -11.81
N GLY A 27 10.75 -7.93 -11.15
CA GLY A 27 11.94 -8.39 -10.42
C GLY A 27 11.61 -9.37 -9.29
N CYS A 28 10.52 -9.09 -8.57
CA CYS A 28 10.00 -9.98 -7.53
C CYS A 28 9.63 -11.35 -8.11
N LEU A 29 8.85 -11.39 -9.19
CA LEU A 29 8.47 -12.63 -9.87
C LEU A 29 9.71 -13.41 -10.35
N MET A 30 10.64 -12.75 -11.02
CA MET A 30 11.85 -13.39 -11.53
C MET A 30 12.72 -13.96 -10.41
N SER A 31 12.87 -13.23 -9.30
CA SER A 31 13.64 -13.68 -8.13
C SER A 31 13.01 -14.92 -7.47
N CYS A 32 11.69 -14.96 -7.36
CA CYS A 32 10.97 -16.13 -6.85
C CYS A 32 11.02 -17.30 -7.82
N ALA A 33 10.83 -17.07 -9.12
CA ALA A 33 10.84 -18.11 -10.15
C ALA A 33 12.21 -18.79 -10.27
N TRP A 34 13.30 -18.07 -9.98
CA TRP A 34 14.65 -18.66 -9.92
C TRP A 34 14.74 -19.77 -8.87
N LYS A 35 14.08 -19.61 -7.73
CA LYS A 35 14.06 -20.61 -6.65
C LYS A 35 12.94 -21.65 -6.80
N ASN A 36 11.80 -21.22 -7.33
CA ASN A 36 10.62 -22.04 -7.53
C ASN A 36 10.05 -21.80 -8.94
N PRO A 37 10.38 -22.68 -9.91
CA PRO A 37 9.91 -22.54 -11.29
C PRO A 37 8.38 -22.59 -11.47
N LYS A 38 7.63 -22.94 -10.41
CA LYS A 38 6.16 -22.91 -10.42
C LYS A 38 5.59 -21.53 -10.08
N CYS A 39 6.42 -20.58 -9.67
CA CYS A 39 6.00 -19.21 -9.40
C CYS A 39 5.57 -18.54 -10.71
N ARG A 40 4.33 -18.07 -10.76
CA ARG A 40 3.71 -17.47 -11.94
C ARG A 40 3.21 -16.06 -11.70
N ILE A 41 3.18 -15.60 -10.45
CA ILE A 41 2.67 -14.29 -10.04
C ILE A 41 3.74 -13.63 -9.15
N GLY A 42 4.01 -12.36 -9.42
CA GLY A 42 4.74 -11.46 -8.54
C GLY A 42 3.79 -10.38 -8.02
N MET A 43 3.86 -10.07 -6.73
CA MET A 43 2.99 -9.07 -6.11
C MET A 43 3.80 -8.27 -5.09
N ILE A 44 3.53 -6.98 -5.04
CA ILE A 44 4.06 -6.05 -4.04
C ILE A 44 2.88 -5.34 -3.38
N ILE A 45 2.87 -5.37 -2.07
CA ILE A 45 2.03 -4.53 -1.21
C ILE A 45 2.99 -3.84 -0.26
N GLY A 46 3.27 -2.59 -0.53
CA GLY A 46 4.24 -1.76 0.19
C GLY A 46 3.77 -0.32 0.24
N THR A 47 4.62 0.64 -0.03
CA THR A 47 4.23 2.05 -0.19
C THR A 47 3.12 2.21 -1.23
N GLY A 48 3.28 1.53 -2.38
CA GLY A 48 2.23 1.31 -3.38
C GLY A 48 1.87 -0.18 -3.48
N THR A 49 1.07 -0.52 -4.49
CA THR A 49 0.74 -1.91 -4.80
C THR A 49 0.73 -2.17 -6.28
N ASN A 50 1.31 -3.30 -6.67
CA ASN A 50 1.30 -3.76 -8.04
C ASN A 50 1.42 -5.29 -8.11
N ALA A 51 0.99 -5.88 -9.22
CA ALA A 51 1.17 -7.29 -9.53
C ALA A 51 1.63 -7.49 -10.97
N CYS A 52 2.29 -8.61 -11.20
CA CYS A 52 2.58 -9.09 -12.54
C CYS A 52 2.37 -10.61 -12.59
N TYR A 53 2.14 -11.13 -13.77
CA TYR A 53 1.96 -12.57 -13.96
C TYR A 53 2.52 -13.02 -15.30
N LEU A 54 2.75 -14.33 -15.40
CA LEU A 54 3.24 -14.96 -16.61
C LEU A 54 2.04 -15.42 -17.45
N GLU A 55 1.96 -14.89 -18.69
CA GLU A 55 0.90 -15.18 -19.65
C GLU A 55 1.46 -15.93 -20.87
N ASP A 56 0.63 -16.75 -21.49
CA ASP A 56 0.94 -17.34 -22.80
C ASP A 56 0.87 -16.26 -23.86
N ILE A 57 1.87 -16.20 -24.72
CA ILE A 57 1.99 -15.12 -25.71
C ILE A 57 0.80 -15.08 -26.68
N GLU A 58 0.20 -16.25 -26.96
CA GLU A 58 -1.00 -16.37 -27.80
C GLU A 58 -2.25 -15.72 -27.20
N ALA A 59 -2.27 -15.57 -25.86
CA ALA A 59 -3.36 -14.90 -25.15
C ALA A 59 -3.20 -13.38 -25.07
N VAL A 60 -2.06 -12.83 -25.49
CA VAL A 60 -1.78 -11.39 -25.47
C VAL A 60 -2.22 -10.75 -26.78
N GLY A 61 -3.45 -10.23 -26.79
CA GLY A 61 -4.08 -9.68 -28.01
C GLY A 61 -3.37 -8.48 -28.65
N THR A 62 -2.47 -7.81 -27.93
CA THR A 62 -1.68 -6.66 -28.41
C THR A 62 -0.22 -7.03 -28.72
N TRP A 63 0.12 -8.32 -28.70
CA TRP A 63 1.47 -8.75 -29.03
C TRP A 63 1.78 -8.52 -30.50
N ASP A 64 2.90 -7.85 -30.75
CA ASP A 64 3.38 -7.51 -32.12
C ASP A 64 4.75 -8.12 -32.46
N GLY A 65 5.27 -9.00 -31.57
CA GLY A 65 6.54 -9.68 -31.75
C GLY A 65 6.42 -11.07 -32.37
N ASP A 66 7.50 -11.85 -32.29
CA ASP A 66 7.54 -13.23 -32.78
C ASP A 66 6.74 -14.15 -31.81
N TYR A 67 5.86 -14.98 -32.35
CA TYR A 67 5.08 -15.99 -31.59
C TYR A 67 5.82 -17.31 -31.42
N ASN A 68 6.98 -17.51 -32.01
CA ASN A 68 7.74 -18.75 -31.87
C ASN A 68 8.56 -18.81 -30.60
N GLU A 69 9.13 -17.67 -30.18
CA GLU A 69 9.95 -17.56 -28.95
C GLU A 69 9.91 -16.11 -28.44
N PRO A 70 9.77 -15.87 -27.12
CA PRO A 70 9.45 -16.84 -26.06
C PRO A 70 7.97 -17.28 -26.11
N LYS A 71 7.62 -18.40 -25.46
CA LYS A 71 6.22 -18.87 -25.37
C LYS A 71 5.38 -18.10 -24.34
N HIS A 72 6.04 -17.46 -23.41
CA HIS A 72 5.40 -16.71 -22.32
C HIS A 72 6.00 -15.32 -22.20
N VAL A 73 5.20 -14.41 -21.68
CA VAL A 73 5.60 -13.03 -21.38
C VAL A 73 5.11 -12.64 -19.98
N ILE A 74 5.83 -11.76 -19.31
CA ILE A 74 5.37 -11.21 -18.03
C ILE A 74 4.50 -9.99 -18.34
N ILE A 75 3.25 -10.04 -17.88
CA ILE A 75 2.32 -8.93 -17.92
C ILE A 75 2.44 -8.14 -16.62
N ASN A 76 2.85 -6.88 -16.73
CA ASN A 76 2.78 -5.92 -15.63
C ASN A 76 1.38 -5.31 -15.62
N THR A 77 0.61 -5.51 -14.53
CA THR A 77 -0.81 -5.15 -14.53
C THR A 77 -1.07 -3.69 -14.23
N GLU A 78 -0.19 -3.03 -13.45
CA GLU A 78 -0.43 -1.71 -12.88
C GLU A 78 -1.82 -1.61 -12.20
N TRP A 79 -2.16 -2.64 -11.42
CA TRP A 79 -3.49 -2.82 -10.84
C TRP A 79 -3.87 -1.76 -9.81
N GLY A 80 -2.91 -0.95 -9.34
CA GLY A 80 -3.21 0.21 -8.50
C GLY A 80 -4.25 1.15 -9.11
N ALA A 81 -4.31 1.19 -10.45
CA ALA A 81 -5.28 1.98 -11.21
C ALA A 81 -6.67 1.31 -11.36
N PHE A 82 -6.86 0.09 -10.86
CA PHE A 82 -8.16 -0.58 -10.87
C PHE A 82 -9.19 0.24 -10.09
N GLY A 83 -10.39 0.32 -10.56
CA GLY A 83 -11.46 1.13 -9.97
C GLY A 83 -11.54 2.58 -10.46
N ASN A 84 -10.54 3.07 -11.23
CA ASN A 84 -10.56 4.44 -11.74
C ASN A 84 -11.75 4.75 -12.66
N GLN A 85 -12.41 3.74 -13.20
CA GLN A 85 -13.57 3.88 -14.08
C GLN A 85 -14.89 3.52 -13.36
N GLY A 86 -14.88 3.37 -12.03
CA GLY A 86 -16.04 3.05 -11.22
C GLY A 86 -16.23 1.56 -10.89
N GLU A 87 -15.26 0.69 -11.25
CA GLU A 87 -15.35 -0.76 -11.00
C GLU A 87 -15.41 -1.08 -9.50
N LEU A 88 -14.89 -0.20 -8.65
CA LEU A 88 -14.87 -0.37 -7.19
C LEU A 88 -15.94 0.44 -6.45
N ASP A 89 -16.84 1.14 -7.14
CA ASP A 89 -17.81 2.03 -6.51
C ASP A 89 -18.71 1.32 -5.48
N PHE A 90 -18.93 0.01 -5.65
CA PHE A 90 -19.76 -0.81 -4.77
C PHE A 90 -19.12 -1.12 -3.40
N ILE A 91 -17.81 -0.95 -3.26
CA ILE A 91 -17.07 -1.20 -2.02
C ILE A 91 -16.39 0.06 -1.44
N LEU A 92 -16.22 1.11 -2.24
CA LEU A 92 -15.65 2.36 -1.77
C LEU A 92 -16.51 2.99 -0.68
N THR A 93 -15.94 3.15 0.50
CA THR A 93 -16.56 3.82 1.63
C THR A 93 -16.50 5.36 1.50
N LYS A 94 -17.16 6.07 2.39
CA LYS A 94 -17.00 7.54 2.48
C LYS A 94 -15.57 7.95 2.81
N TRP A 95 -14.87 7.17 3.61
CA TRP A 95 -13.48 7.43 4.02
C TRP A 95 -12.50 7.23 2.87
N ASP A 96 -12.66 6.19 2.06
CA ASP A 96 -11.87 5.99 0.84
C ASP A 96 -12.02 7.16 -0.12
N ARG A 97 -13.25 7.65 -0.30
CA ARG A 97 -13.55 8.80 -1.15
C ARG A 97 -12.92 10.09 -0.62
N GLU A 98 -12.87 10.25 0.69
CA GLU A 98 -12.23 11.40 1.32
C GLU A 98 -10.71 11.36 1.16
N VAL A 99 -10.08 10.20 1.41
CA VAL A 99 -8.64 9.97 1.17
C VAL A 99 -8.30 10.24 -0.31
N ASP A 100 -9.13 9.77 -1.23
CA ASP A 100 -8.94 10.04 -2.67
C ASP A 100 -9.05 11.53 -2.97
N ARG A 101 -10.09 12.18 -2.51
CA ARG A 101 -10.36 13.62 -2.73
C ARG A 101 -9.20 14.48 -2.27
N GLU A 102 -8.61 14.15 -1.13
CA GLU A 102 -7.51 14.90 -0.53
C GLU A 102 -6.12 14.47 -1.04
N SER A 103 -6.04 13.46 -1.89
CA SER A 103 -4.77 12.97 -2.42
C SER A 103 -4.17 13.94 -3.45
N ILE A 104 -2.91 13.69 -3.82
CA ILE A 104 -2.23 14.45 -4.87
C ILE A 104 -2.77 14.16 -6.28
N ASN A 105 -3.55 13.09 -6.43
CA ASN A 105 -4.05 12.59 -7.72
C ASN A 105 -5.50 12.04 -7.60
N PRO A 106 -6.49 12.91 -7.26
CA PRO A 106 -7.88 12.48 -7.11
C PRO A 106 -8.41 11.74 -8.35
N GLY A 107 -9.18 10.67 -8.11
CA GLY A 107 -9.77 9.82 -9.14
C GLY A 107 -8.78 8.89 -9.84
N LYS A 108 -7.56 8.74 -9.32
CA LYS A 108 -6.52 7.85 -9.86
C LYS A 108 -5.97 6.94 -8.78
N GLN A 109 -5.52 5.75 -9.17
CA GLN A 109 -4.91 4.78 -8.27
C GLN A 109 -5.84 4.41 -7.10
N LEU A 110 -7.14 4.21 -7.38
CA LEU A 110 -8.15 3.99 -6.35
C LEU A 110 -7.89 2.70 -5.57
N PHE A 111 -7.57 1.60 -6.26
CA PHE A 111 -7.24 0.35 -5.58
C PHE A 111 -5.99 0.47 -4.71
N GLU A 112 -4.97 1.15 -5.19
CA GLU A 112 -3.76 1.42 -4.41
C GLU A 112 -4.08 2.23 -3.14
N LYS A 113 -4.96 3.21 -3.23
CA LYS A 113 -5.36 4.03 -2.08
C LYS A 113 -6.10 3.24 -1.00
N MET A 114 -6.79 2.17 -1.38
CA MET A 114 -7.52 1.32 -0.44
C MET A 114 -6.61 0.38 0.35
N ILE A 115 -5.50 -0.10 -0.24
CA ILE A 115 -4.75 -1.24 0.33
C ILE A 115 -3.26 -0.99 0.54
N SER A 116 -2.70 0.12 0.04
CA SER A 116 -1.27 0.33 0.15
C SER A 116 -0.85 1.02 1.44
N GLY A 117 0.39 0.75 1.86
CA GLY A 117 0.95 1.31 3.08
C GLY A 117 1.05 2.83 3.10
N MET A 118 1.04 3.49 1.93
CA MET A 118 1.04 4.95 1.87
C MET A 118 -0.27 5.57 2.37
N TYR A 119 -1.38 4.86 2.22
CA TYR A 119 -2.72 5.41 2.46
C TYR A 119 -3.46 4.76 3.63
N MET A 120 -3.14 3.52 3.99
CA MET A 120 -3.84 2.76 5.04
C MET A 120 -3.96 3.52 6.36
N GLY A 121 -2.88 4.16 6.83
CA GLY A 121 -2.94 4.98 8.04
C GLY A 121 -3.93 6.14 7.93
N GLU A 122 -3.98 6.79 6.77
CA GLU A 122 -4.92 7.89 6.55
C GLU A 122 -6.37 7.41 6.47
N VAL A 123 -6.64 6.24 5.91
CA VAL A 123 -7.99 5.63 5.94
C VAL A 123 -8.43 5.40 7.38
N VAL A 124 -7.57 4.80 8.21
CA VAL A 124 -7.85 4.60 9.65
C VAL A 124 -8.08 5.94 10.34
N ARG A 125 -7.25 6.95 10.06
CA ARG A 125 -7.43 8.30 10.63
C ARG A 125 -8.78 8.89 10.29
N GLN A 126 -9.25 8.78 9.06
CA GLN A 126 -10.57 9.28 8.64
C GLN A 126 -11.72 8.59 9.40
N VAL A 127 -11.60 7.29 9.64
CA VAL A 127 -12.57 6.56 10.47
C VAL A 127 -12.56 7.08 11.90
N LEU A 128 -11.36 7.27 12.48
CA LEU A 128 -11.22 7.80 13.84
C LEU A 128 -11.82 9.19 14.00
N VAL A 129 -11.55 10.09 13.05
CA VAL A 129 -12.11 11.45 13.07
C VAL A 129 -13.64 11.41 13.08
N ASP A 130 -14.22 10.56 12.25
CA ASP A 130 -15.68 10.38 12.17
C ASP A 130 -16.28 9.90 13.51
N LEU A 131 -15.65 8.91 14.15
CA LEU A 131 -16.08 8.41 15.47
C LEU A 131 -15.93 9.44 16.59
N ILE A 132 -14.89 10.26 16.51
CA ILE A 132 -14.67 11.38 17.45
C ILE A 132 -15.75 12.45 17.27
N GLU A 133 -16.07 12.83 16.02
CA GLU A 133 -17.11 13.80 15.73
C GLU A 133 -18.50 13.33 16.22
N GLU A 134 -18.74 12.01 16.17
CA GLU A 134 -19.94 11.40 16.73
C GLU A 134 -19.89 11.25 18.27
N GLY A 135 -18.77 11.57 18.92
CA GLY A 135 -18.61 11.47 20.37
C GLY A 135 -18.53 10.03 20.89
N LEU A 136 -18.06 9.09 20.06
CA LEU A 136 -18.01 7.66 20.39
C LEU A 136 -16.68 7.24 21.03
N ILE A 137 -15.60 7.95 20.74
CA ILE A 137 -14.25 7.65 21.26
C ILE A 137 -13.54 8.94 21.68
N PHE A 138 -12.56 8.84 22.58
CA PHE A 138 -11.70 9.94 23.04
C PHE A 138 -12.43 11.18 23.52
N THR A 139 -13.59 11.01 24.15
CA THR A 139 -14.51 12.12 24.50
C THR A 139 -13.92 13.12 25.50
N ASN A 140 -12.89 12.74 26.27
CA ASN A 140 -12.25 13.56 27.29
C ASN A 140 -10.81 13.94 26.98
N ASP A 141 -10.30 13.61 25.79
CA ASP A 141 -8.92 13.79 25.40
C ASP A 141 -8.71 14.97 24.43
N LYS A 142 -7.48 15.44 24.36
CA LYS A 142 -7.05 16.37 23.33
C LYS A 142 -6.69 15.59 22.06
N ILE A 143 -7.37 15.89 21.00
CA ILE A 143 -7.29 15.15 19.72
C ILE A 143 -6.68 15.97 18.58
N ASP A 144 -6.19 17.19 18.88
CA ASP A 144 -5.74 18.14 17.84
C ASP A 144 -4.74 17.52 16.85
N ASN A 145 -3.77 16.73 17.37
CA ASN A 145 -2.78 16.08 16.51
C ASN A 145 -3.42 15.02 15.58
N LEU A 146 -4.43 14.30 16.04
CA LEU A 146 -5.11 13.27 15.25
C LEU A 146 -5.94 13.87 14.12
N LEU A 147 -6.41 15.10 14.29
CA LEU A 147 -7.16 15.81 13.24
C LEU A 147 -6.27 16.26 12.08
N GLU A 148 -4.96 16.38 12.29
CA GLU A 148 -4.03 16.74 11.23
C GLU A 148 -3.89 15.61 10.21
N LYS A 149 -4.02 15.94 8.93
CA LYS A 149 -3.84 14.99 7.83
C LYS A 149 -2.46 14.36 7.87
N GLY A 150 -2.42 13.03 7.72
CA GLY A 150 -1.18 12.26 7.72
C GLY A 150 -0.55 12.05 9.10
N SER A 151 -1.20 12.47 10.18
CA SER A 151 -0.71 12.26 11.55
C SER A 151 -0.73 10.79 11.96
N PHE A 152 -1.71 10.03 11.52
CA PHE A 152 -1.82 8.60 11.81
C PHE A 152 -1.07 7.78 10.75
N LEU A 153 0.11 7.32 11.09
CA LEU A 153 0.98 6.58 10.17
C LEU A 153 0.58 5.11 10.07
N THR A 154 0.72 4.51 8.91
CA THR A 154 0.46 3.07 8.70
C THR A 154 1.29 2.16 9.62
N LYS A 155 2.48 2.58 10.05
CA LYS A 155 3.26 1.85 11.06
C LYS A 155 2.47 1.63 12.37
N TYR A 156 1.60 2.58 12.75
CA TYR A 156 0.79 2.48 13.95
C TYR A 156 -0.23 1.34 13.87
N VAL A 157 -0.78 1.08 12.69
CA VAL A 157 -1.66 -0.08 12.45
C VAL A 157 -0.92 -1.37 12.84
N SER A 158 0.30 -1.58 12.33
CA SER A 158 1.10 -2.76 12.63
C SER A 158 1.53 -2.84 14.10
N GLU A 159 1.85 -1.70 14.71
CA GLU A 159 2.22 -1.63 16.13
C GLU A 159 1.03 -2.02 17.02
N ILE A 160 -0.16 -1.49 16.74
CA ILE A 160 -1.39 -1.79 17.47
C ILE A 160 -1.80 -3.25 17.28
N GLU A 161 -1.71 -3.76 16.05
CA GLU A 161 -2.02 -5.16 15.73
C GLU A 161 -1.10 -6.14 16.46
N SER A 162 0.14 -5.74 16.73
CA SER A 162 1.12 -6.59 17.43
C SER A 162 0.79 -6.83 18.91
N ASP A 163 -0.12 -6.06 19.52
CA ASP A 163 -0.60 -6.30 20.87
C ASP A 163 -1.42 -7.62 20.93
N PRO A 164 -1.20 -8.49 21.93
CA PRO A 164 -2.08 -9.63 22.17
C PRO A 164 -3.52 -9.20 22.45
N VAL A 165 -4.48 -10.09 22.20
CA VAL A 165 -5.90 -9.80 22.46
C VAL A 165 -6.11 -9.42 23.93
N GLY A 166 -6.79 -8.29 24.17
CA GLY A 166 -7.04 -7.73 25.49
C GLY A 166 -5.83 -7.03 26.15
N VAL A 167 -4.75 -6.86 25.39
CA VAL A 167 -3.55 -6.10 25.81
C VAL A 167 -3.44 -4.86 24.93
N PHE A 168 -3.19 -3.69 25.51
CA PHE A 168 -3.19 -2.40 24.81
C PHE A 168 -1.91 -1.60 25.06
N VAL A 169 -0.77 -2.27 25.19
CA VAL A 169 0.50 -1.59 25.51
C VAL A 169 0.96 -0.74 24.32
N ARG A 170 1.02 -1.32 23.13
CA ARG A 170 1.41 -0.61 21.91
C ARG A 170 0.36 0.40 21.49
N CYS A 171 -0.92 0.01 21.60
CA CYS A 171 -2.04 0.92 21.35
C CYS A 171 -1.91 2.20 22.18
N ARG A 172 -1.70 2.10 23.50
CA ARG A 172 -1.50 3.27 24.38
C ARG A 172 -0.24 4.06 24.04
N GLN A 173 0.84 3.41 23.62
CA GLN A 173 2.06 4.10 23.17
C GLN A 173 1.78 4.97 21.93
N VAL A 174 1.10 4.40 20.93
CA VAL A 174 0.71 5.12 19.73
C VAL A 174 -0.20 6.30 20.06
N LEU A 175 -1.21 6.09 20.91
CA LEU A 175 -2.11 7.15 21.33
C LEU A 175 -1.38 8.27 22.07
N SER A 176 -0.42 7.93 22.92
CA SER A 176 0.44 8.93 23.59
C SER A 176 1.30 9.71 22.61
N GLU A 177 1.86 9.08 21.55
CA GLU A 177 2.57 9.79 20.48
C GLU A 177 1.67 10.79 19.74
N LEU A 178 0.38 10.47 19.64
CA LEU A 178 -0.65 11.33 19.03
C LEU A 178 -1.20 12.39 20.01
N GLY A 179 -0.71 12.40 21.27
CA GLY A 179 -1.13 13.37 22.29
C GLY A 179 -2.39 13.00 23.06
N ILE A 180 -2.86 11.75 22.93
CA ILE A 180 -4.00 11.19 23.67
C ILE A 180 -3.44 10.47 24.89
N GLU A 181 -3.57 11.09 26.08
CA GLU A 181 -2.86 10.63 27.27
C GLU A 181 -3.66 9.66 28.17
N ASN A 182 -5.00 9.71 28.11
CA ASN A 182 -5.85 8.96 29.01
C ASN A 182 -6.93 8.13 28.30
N PRO A 183 -6.59 7.38 27.23
CA PRO A 183 -7.56 6.54 26.56
C PRO A 183 -8.05 5.43 27.49
N ASP A 184 -9.35 5.19 27.50
CA ASP A 184 -9.91 4.07 28.26
C ASP A 184 -9.74 2.73 27.50
N GLU A 185 -10.27 1.64 28.05
CA GLU A 185 -10.17 0.33 27.40
C GLU A 185 -11.10 0.20 26.17
N GLU A 186 -12.20 0.94 26.14
CA GLU A 186 -13.14 0.95 25.03
C GLU A 186 -12.52 1.68 23.84
N ASP A 187 -11.86 2.81 24.07
CA ASP A 187 -11.08 3.55 23.07
C ASP A 187 -9.99 2.67 22.44
N CYS A 188 -9.20 2.00 23.28
CA CYS A 188 -8.14 1.11 22.81
C CYS A 188 -8.69 -0.10 22.04
N SER A 189 -9.83 -0.65 22.49
CA SER A 189 -10.49 -1.77 21.80
C SER A 189 -11.02 -1.35 20.44
N ALA A 190 -11.65 -0.18 20.34
CA ALA A 190 -12.16 0.37 19.10
C ALA A 190 -11.02 0.59 18.10
N LEU A 191 -9.93 1.23 18.52
CA LEU A 191 -8.75 1.47 17.67
C LEU A 191 -8.10 0.16 17.22
N ARG A 192 -7.96 -0.81 18.13
CA ARG A 192 -7.42 -2.11 17.77
C ARG A 192 -8.32 -2.84 16.74
N TRP A 193 -9.64 -2.80 16.94
CA TRP A 193 -10.57 -3.45 16.02
C TRP A 193 -10.46 -2.86 14.60
N MET A 194 -10.31 -1.56 14.48
CA MET A 194 -10.10 -0.88 13.19
C MET A 194 -8.72 -1.20 12.56
N SER A 195 -7.73 -1.55 13.38
CA SER A 195 -6.38 -1.88 12.90
C SER A 195 -6.24 -3.33 12.47
N VAL A 196 -7.14 -4.22 12.89
CA VAL A 196 -7.17 -5.64 12.51
C VAL A 196 -8.04 -5.77 11.26
N VAL A 197 -7.40 -5.83 10.11
CA VAL A 197 -8.07 -6.18 8.85
C VAL A 197 -8.12 -7.70 8.78
N GLU A 198 -9.29 -8.29 9.00
CA GLU A 198 -9.56 -9.70 8.68
C GLU A 198 -9.66 -9.92 7.17
#